data_b93c72f97f11761c664f1e0a75bb4b31
#
_entry.id   b93c72f97f11761c664f1e0a75bb4b31
#
_cell.length_a   1.000
_cell.length_b   1.000
_cell.length_c   1.000
_cell.angle_alpha   90.00
_cell.angle_beta   90.00
_cell.angle_gamma   90.00
#
_symmetry.space_group_name_H-M   'P 1'
#
loop_
_entity.id
_entity.type
_entity.pdbx_description
1 polymer ?
#
loop_
_entity_poly.entity_id
_entity_poly.type
_entity_poly.pdbx_seq_one_letter_code
_entity_poly.pdbx_strand_id
1 'polypeptide(L)'
;PSLSIINDVFRDRAERARPIGVWAGTIGLGIAIGPIAGGLLLARFWWGSVFLVNVPIVVAAFAAALVLVPDSKNPAAERPDPWGAVLSITGLGLLLWAIIEAPARGWASAEVIGAGLASLVVLGTFVAWEARSSHPMLNLGFFSDRRFSVAAAAEILGVFGLLGALFVQTQFLQFGLGLSPLQAGLRILPMAALLGVSAPLSPILARVIGIKLTVALALAAIAGGLWQISAVSAVTTTYGDVVPGLLLIGLGAGLLLPTATNSVVGSVPQGDSGIGSASNAVALQVGGALGVAVIGSVLSTRYQDHMSTALAGRHVPAAATHTILASLGGALAVAADARGAAGALLAHTARAAFMSGNQVALAVGAVVALGGAILVIARLPSRVPRDTPDPGADS
;
A
#
# COMPACT_ATOMS: atom_id res chain seq x y z
N PRO A 1 -5.63 -8.26 -15.50
CA PRO A 1 -5.39 -8.54 -16.95
C PRO A 1 -4.11 -9.33 -17.20
N SER A 2 -2.92 -8.90 -16.72
CA SER A 2 -1.65 -9.59 -17.00
C SER A 2 -1.59 -11.03 -16.48
N LEU A 3 -2.07 -11.29 -15.27
CA LEU A 3 -2.20 -12.65 -14.73
C LEU A 3 -3.26 -13.49 -15.48
N SER A 4 -4.34 -12.87 -15.95
CA SER A 4 -5.33 -13.55 -16.81
C SER A 4 -4.70 -14.01 -18.10
N ILE A 5 -3.90 -13.17 -18.77
CA ILE A 5 -3.19 -13.52 -20.00
C ILE A 5 -2.23 -14.70 -19.76
N ILE A 6 -1.45 -14.66 -18.66
CA ILE A 6 -0.55 -15.77 -18.29
C ILE A 6 -1.34 -17.07 -18.10
N ASN A 7 -2.50 -17.00 -17.42
CA ASN A 7 -3.34 -18.16 -17.18
C ASN A 7 -3.98 -18.73 -18.45
N ASP A 8 -4.30 -17.89 -19.43
CA ASP A 8 -4.89 -18.27 -20.70
C ASP A 8 -3.86 -18.90 -21.66
N VAL A 9 -2.66 -18.30 -21.73
CA VAL A 9 -1.58 -18.75 -22.59
C VAL A 9 -0.93 -20.05 -22.08
N PHE A 10 -0.72 -20.17 -20.77
CA PHE A 10 -0.08 -21.33 -20.15
C PHE A 10 -1.12 -22.19 -19.43
N ARG A 11 -1.65 -23.20 -20.11
CA ARG A 11 -2.71 -24.07 -19.57
C ARG A 11 -2.23 -25.08 -18.55
N ASP A 12 -0.97 -25.52 -18.63
CA ASP A 12 -0.38 -26.44 -17.67
C ASP A 12 0.09 -25.70 -16.40
N ARG A 13 -0.29 -26.24 -15.24
CA ARG A 13 0.10 -25.70 -13.90
C ARG A 13 1.62 -25.67 -13.70
N ALA A 14 2.35 -26.63 -14.21
CA ALA A 14 3.81 -26.70 -14.08
C ALA A 14 4.50 -25.61 -14.93
N GLU A 15 3.98 -25.34 -16.12
CA GLU A 15 4.51 -24.31 -17.02
C GLU A 15 4.21 -22.90 -16.55
N ARG A 16 3.09 -22.67 -15.84
CA ARG A 16 2.70 -21.35 -15.30
C ARG A 16 3.63 -20.83 -14.21
N ALA A 17 4.26 -21.69 -13.47
CA ALA A 17 5.09 -21.29 -12.32
C ALA A 17 6.22 -20.31 -12.73
N ARG A 18 6.79 -20.51 -13.91
CA ARG A 18 7.90 -19.69 -14.42
C ARG A 18 7.45 -18.29 -14.88
N PRO A 19 6.42 -18.14 -15.73
CA PRO A 19 5.85 -16.83 -16.10
C PRO A 19 5.31 -16.04 -14.90
N ILE A 20 4.67 -16.70 -13.94
CA ILE A 20 4.19 -16.04 -12.69
C ILE A 20 5.39 -15.55 -11.87
N GLY A 21 6.47 -16.33 -11.80
CA GLY A 21 7.70 -15.92 -11.15
C GLY A 21 8.34 -14.69 -11.80
N VAL A 22 8.39 -14.64 -13.12
CA VAL A 22 8.87 -13.48 -13.89
C VAL A 22 7.98 -12.26 -13.64
N TRP A 23 6.66 -12.44 -13.68
CA TRP A 23 5.70 -11.37 -13.40
C TRP A 23 5.87 -10.80 -11.99
N ALA A 24 5.98 -11.65 -10.98
CA ALA A 24 6.24 -11.22 -9.60
C ALA A 24 7.61 -10.53 -9.47
N GLY A 25 8.63 -11.03 -10.16
CA GLY A 25 9.95 -10.41 -10.23
C GLY A 25 9.93 -9.00 -10.82
N THR A 26 9.08 -8.76 -11.83
CA THR A 26 8.92 -7.43 -12.45
C THR A 26 8.34 -6.42 -11.46
N ILE A 27 7.39 -6.84 -10.61
CA ILE A 27 6.86 -5.98 -9.54
C ILE A 27 7.97 -5.62 -8.55
N GLY A 28 8.75 -6.60 -8.11
CA GLY A 28 9.89 -6.37 -7.21
C GLY A 28 10.94 -5.42 -7.81
N LEU A 29 11.26 -5.59 -9.10
CA LEU A 29 12.14 -4.67 -9.82
C LEU A 29 11.56 -3.26 -9.91
N GLY A 30 10.25 -3.11 -10.13
CA GLY A 30 9.58 -1.81 -10.13
C GLY A 30 9.70 -1.09 -8.79
N ILE A 31 9.51 -1.80 -7.69
CA ILE A 31 9.67 -1.26 -6.33
C ILE A 31 11.13 -0.84 -6.05
N ALA A 32 12.10 -1.59 -6.55
CA ALA A 32 13.52 -1.27 -6.38
C ALA A 32 13.98 -0.11 -7.28
N ILE A 33 13.60 -0.13 -8.55
CA ILE A 33 14.05 0.86 -9.56
C ILE A 33 13.29 2.18 -9.40
N GLY A 34 12.00 2.16 -9.01
CA GLY A 34 11.15 3.34 -8.93
C GLY A 34 11.77 4.50 -8.15
N PRO A 35 12.15 4.32 -6.88
CA PRO A 35 12.77 5.38 -6.08
C PRO A 35 14.11 5.88 -6.64
N ILE A 36 14.90 5.00 -7.26
CA ILE A 36 16.18 5.37 -7.88
C ILE A 36 15.95 6.21 -9.14
N ALA A 37 15.09 5.74 -10.03
CA ALA A 37 14.75 6.45 -11.26
C ALA A 37 14.10 7.80 -10.94
N GLY A 38 13.14 7.83 -10.01
CA GLY A 38 12.54 9.07 -9.52
C GLY A 38 13.56 10.02 -8.92
N GLY A 39 14.47 9.51 -8.09
CA GLY A 39 15.55 10.31 -7.50
C GLY A 39 16.54 10.88 -8.53
N LEU A 40 16.91 10.10 -9.55
CA LEU A 40 17.77 10.57 -10.66
C LEU A 40 17.08 11.64 -11.52
N LEU A 41 15.80 11.46 -11.80
CA LEU A 41 15.01 12.43 -12.56
C LEU A 41 14.88 13.74 -11.79
N LEU A 42 14.56 13.70 -10.51
CA LEU A 42 14.45 14.87 -9.65
C LEU A 42 15.80 15.58 -9.41
N ALA A 43 16.91 14.86 -9.51
CA ALA A 43 18.24 15.46 -9.40
C ALA A 43 18.65 16.28 -10.63
N ARG A 44 18.07 16.02 -11.81
CA ARG A 44 18.48 16.62 -13.09
C ARG A 44 17.38 17.37 -13.83
N PHE A 45 16.14 17.07 -13.52
CA PHE A 45 14.97 17.61 -14.22
C PHE A 45 13.94 18.14 -13.22
N TRP A 46 12.93 18.84 -13.70
CA TRP A 46 11.81 19.30 -12.89
C TRP A 46 10.90 18.13 -12.44
N TRP A 47 10.11 18.37 -11.39
CA TRP A 47 9.32 17.31 -10.72
C TRP A 47 8.37 16.53 -11.67
N GLY A 48 7.83 17.16 -12.70
CA GLY A 48 6.95 16.49 -13.66
C GLY A 48 7.63 15.42 -14.52
N SER A 49 8.97 15.41 -14.60
CA SER A 49 9.73 14.39 -15.33
C SER A 49 9.48 12.98 -14.79
N VAL A 50 9.18 12.84 -13.49
CA VAL A 50 8.86 11.56 -12.85
C VAL A 50 7.56 10.96 -13.42
N PHE A 51 6.63 11.80 -13.87
CA PHE A 51 5.40 11.34 -14.53
C PHE A 51 5.63 11.12 -16.03
N LEU A 52 6.37 12.01 -16.68
CA LEU A 52 6.62 11.94 -18.13
C LEU A 52 7.43 10.72 -18.55
N VAL A 53 8.31 10.20 -17.70
CA VAL A 53 9.07 8.96 -17.97
C VAL A 53 8.17 7.74 -18.19
N ASN A 54 6.96 7.75 -17.65
CA ASN A 54 6.00 6.68 -17.88
C ASN A 54 5.45 6.67 -19.32
N VAL A 55 5.41 7.82 -19.99
CA VAL A 55 4.86 7.90 -21.35
C VAL A 55 5.60 7.01 -22.35
N PRO A 56 6.94 7.11 -22.50
CA PRO A 56 7.68 6.21 -23.40
C PRO A 56 7.58 4.75 -22.97
N ILE A 57 7.55 4.46 -21.67
CA ILE A 57 7.40 3.08 -21.15
C ILE A 57 6.03 2.52 -21.56
N VAL A 58 4.96 3.28 -21.37
CA VAL A 58 3.59 2.86 -21.74
C VAL A 58 3.46 2.71 -23.24
N VAL A 59 4.02 3.61 -24.04
CA VAL A 59 4.01 3.52 -25.52
C VAL A 59 4.75 2.25 -25.97
N ALA A 60 5.93 1.99 -25.42
CA ALA A 60 6.69 0.78 -25.75
C ALA A 60 5.95 -0.50 -25.32
N ALA A 61 5.36 -0.50 -24.11
CA ALA A 61 4.57 -1.64 -23.63
C ALA A 61 3.31 -1.86 -24.47
N PHE A 62 2.63 -0.79 -24.90
CA PHE A 62 1.46 -0.86 -25.76
C PHE A 62 1.82 -1.41 -27.14
N ALA A 63 2.89 -0.90 -27.76
CA ALA A 63 3.39 -1.40 -29.04
C ALA A 63 3.77 -2.89 -28.95
N ALA A 64 4.48 -3.28 -27.87
CA ALA A 64 4.82 -4.68 -27.63
C ALA A 64 3.57 -5.55 -27.43
N ALA A 65 2.56 -5.06 -26.72
CA ALA A 65 1.31 -5.78 -26.51
C ALA A 65 0.56 -6.04 -27.82
N LEU A 66 0.51 -5.06 -28.72
CA LEU A 66 -0.13 -5.23 -30.04
C LEU A 66 0.51 -6.31 -30.90
N VAL A 67 1.81 -6.57 -30.71
CA VAL A 67 2.55 -7.54 -31.53
C VAL A 67 2.64 -8.92 -30.85
N LEU A 68 2.80 -8.95 -29.51
CA LEU A 68 3.15 -10.15 -28.77
C LEU A 68 1.97 -10.83 -28.07
N VAL A 69 0.90 -10.07 -27.78
CA VAL A 69 -0.25 -10.61 -27.04
C VAL A 69 -1.27 -11.16 -28.04
N PRO A 70 -1.59 -12.48 -28.01
CA PRO A 70 -2.62 -13.03 -28.87
C PRO A 70 -4.00 -12.48 -28.50
N ASP A 71 -4.85 -12.28 -29.50
CA ASP A 71 -6.24 -11.91 -29.31
C ASP A 71 -6.97 -13.01 -28.53
N SER A 72 -7.32 -12.70 -27.28
CA SER A 72 -8.14 -13.58 -26.43
C SER A 72 -9.49 -12.93 -26.20
N LYS A 73 -10.53 -13.58 -26.69
CA LYS A 73 -11.93 -13.17 -26.51
C LYS A 73 -12.65 -14.25 -25.71
N ASN A 74 -13.15 -13.88 -24.54
CA ASN A 74 -14.11 -14.74 -23.86
C ASN A 74 -15.51 -14.51 -24.47
N PRO A 75 -16.09 -15.49 -25.18
CA PRO A 75 -17.43 -15.34 -25.74
C PRO A 75 -18.52 -15.12 -24.69
N ALA A 76 -18.25 -15.54 -23.45
CA ALA A 76 -19.11 -15.35 -22.29
C ALA A 76 -18.73 -14.12 -21.44
N ALA A 77 -17.99 -13.14 -22.03
CA ALA A 77 -17.62 -11.94 -21.32
C ALA A 77 -18.85 -11.22 -20.79
N GLU A 78 -18.92 -11.08 -19.49
CA GLU A 78 -19.97 -10.31 -18.82
C GLU A 78 -19.89 -8.83 -19.21
N ARG A 79 -21.07 -8.19 -19.24
CA ARG A 79 -21.12 -6.75 -19.53
C ARG A 79 -20.47 -5.96 -18.38
N PRO A 80 -19.69 -4.91 -18.69
CA PRO A 80 -19.13 -4.07 -17.64
C PRO A 80 -20.25 -3.42 -16.82
N ASP A 81 -20.05 -3.31 -15.52
CA ASP A 81 -20.95 -2.60 -14.61
C ASP A 81 -20.49 -1.14 -14.39
N PRO A 82 -20.97 -0.18 -15.20
CA PRO A 82 -20.55 1.22 -15.06
C PRO A 82 -21.07 1.84 -13.76
N TRP A 83 -22.21 1.40 -13.25
CA TRP A 83 -22.78 1.95 -12.01
C TRP A 83 -21.98 1.48 -10.78
N GLY A 84 -21.61 0.20 -10.72
CA GLY A 84 -20.70 -0.31 -9.69
C GLY A 84 -19.37 0.43 -9.71
N ALA A 85 -18.81 0.68 -10.90
CA ALA A 85 -17.57 1.45 -11.03
C ALA A 85 -17.70 2.90 -10.52
N VAL A 86 -18.75 3.62 -10.90
CA VAL A 86 -18.99 5.00 -10.44
C VAL A 86 -19.20 5.05 -8.93
N LEU A 87 -19.99 4.13 -8.37
CA LEU A 87 -20.24 4.08 -6.93
C LEU A 87 -18.97 3.77 -6.13
N SER A 88 -18.16 2.80 -6.58
CA SER A 88 -16.92 2.44 -5.90
C SER A 88 -15.89 3.58 -5.96
N ILE A 89 -15.69 4.20 -7.12
CA ILE A 89 -14.76 5.32 -7.31
C ILE A 89 -15.18 6.51 -6.43
N THR A 90 -16.48 6.87 -6.49
CA THR A 90 -17.00 8.00 -5.70
C THR A 90 -16.92 7.74 -4.22
N GLY A 91 -17.34 6.54 -3.78
CA GLY A 91 -17.36 6.18 -2.36
C GLY A 91 -15.96 6.12 -1.74
N LEU A 92 -15.02 5.42 -2.41
CA LEU A 92 -13.62 5.37 -1.96
C LEU A 92 -12.95 6.74 -2.07
N GLY A 93 -13.22 7.51 -3.13
CA GLY A 93 -12.69 8.85 -3.30
C GLY A 93 -13.10 9.79 -2.16
N LEU A 94 -14.37 9.77 -1.78
CA LEU A 94 -14.89 10.56 -0.63
C LEU A 94 -14.28 10.11 0.70
N LEU A 95 -14.10 8.79 0.90
CA LEU A 95 -13.47 8.26 2.11
C LEU A 95 -12.03 8.75 2.23
N LEU A 96 -11.25 8.58 1.17
CA LEU A 96 -9.85 9.00 1.16
C LEU A 96 -9.72 10.51 1.29
N TRP A 97 -10.57 11.28 0.61
CA TRP A 97 -10.59 12.72 0.73
C TRP A 97 -10.87 13.17 2.17
N ALA A 98 -11.88 12.58 2.82
CA ALA A 98 -12.21 12.90 4.20
C ALA A 98 -11.05 12.62 5.16
N ILE A 99 -10.35 11.47 4.99
CA ILE A 99 -9.21 11.10 5.83
C ILE A 99 -8.01 12.03 5.57
N ILE A 100 -7.71 12.36 4.32
CA ILE A 100 -6.54 13.16 3.94
C ILE A 100 -6.71 14.65 4.33
N GLU A 101 -7.92 15.20 4.18
CA GLU A 101 -8.20 16.61 4.48
C GLU A 101 -8.49 16.88 5.97
N ALA A 102 -8.80 15.83 6.74
CA ALA A 102 -9.16 15.97 8.15
C ALA A 102 -8.10 16.71 9.00
N PRO A 103 -6.78 16.51 8.84
CA PRO A 103 -5.78 17.26 9.59
C PRO A 103 -5.82 18.77 9.31
N ALA A 104 -6.04 19.17 8.06
CA ALA A 104 -6.02 20.56 7.64
C ALA A 104 -7.34 21.29 7.94
N ARG A 105 -8.47 20.60 7.78
CA ARG A 105 -9.82 21.18 7.95
C ARG A 105 -10.42 20.96 9.34
N GLY A 106 -9.84 20.05 10.12
CA GLY A 106 -10.34 19.59 11.41
C GLY A 106 -11.23 18.35 11.29
N TRP A 107 -10.95 17.34 12.10
CA TRP A 107 -11.70 16.07 12.15
C TRP A 107 -13.19 16.25 12.44
N ALA A 108 -13.56 17.31 13.18
CA ALA A 108 -14.95 17.64 13.52
C ALA A 108 -15.60 18.64 12.57
N SER A 109 -14.97 19.01 11.46
CA SER A 109 -15.55 19.93 10.49
C SER A 109 -16.74 19.31 9.76
N ALA A 110 -17.74 20.12 9.44
CA ALA A 110 -18.93 19.68 8.72
C ALA A 110 -18.57 19.06 7.34
N GLU A 111 -17.52 19.58 6.69
CA GLU A 111 -17.05 19.10 5.40
C GLU A 111 -16.48 17.68 5.50
N VAL A 112 -15.62 17.42 6.49
CA VAL A 112 -14.99 16.11 6.70
C VAL A 112 -16.02 15.07 7.15
N ILE A 113 -16.87 15.43 8.12
CA ILE A 113 -17.94 14.55 8.56
C ILE A 113 -18.94 14.28 7.43
N GLY A 114 -19.34 15.33 6.70
CA GLY A 114 -20.25 15.20 5.56
C GLY A 114 -19.70 14.29 4.46
N ALA A 115 -18.42 14.44 4.09
CA ALA A 115 -17.77 13.58 3.12
C ALA A 115 -17.66 12.13 3.63
N GLY A 116 -17.34 11.92 4.91
CA GLY A 116 -17.30 10.59 5.52
C GLY A 116 -18.66 9.90 5.53
N LEU A 117 -19.72 10.61 5.92
CA LEU A 117 -21.09 10.08 5.88
C LEU A 117 -21.55 9.81 4.44
N ALA A 118 -21.27 10.73 3.51
CA ALA A 118 -21.57 10.52 2.08
C ALA A 118 -20.82 9.29 1.53
N SER A 119 -19.56 9.11 1.89
CA SER A 119 -18.80 7.90 1.54
C SER A 119 -19.47 6.62 2.04
N LEU A 120 -19.88 6.58 3.31
CA LEU A 120 -20.57 5.41 3.89
C LEU A 120 -21.88 5.09 3.15
N VAL A 121 -22.66 6.12 2.81
CA VAL A 121 -23.90 5.96 2.05
C VAL A 121 -23.60 5.44 0.65
N VAL A 122 -22.64 6.03 -0.06
CA VAL A 122 -22.29 5.61 -1.43
C VAL A 122 -21.70 4.20 -1.45
N LEU A 123 -20.79 3.86 -0.52
CA LEU A 123 -20.25 2.50 -0.42
C LEU A 123 -21.30 1.48 0.01
N GLY A 124 -22.21 1.85 0.90
CA GLY A 124 -23.37 1.02 1.25
C GLY A 124 -24.29 0.78 0.05
N THR A 125 -24.52 1.82 -0.77
CA THR A 125 -25.26 1.71 -2.03
C THR A 125 -24.52 0.83 -3.04
N PHE A 126 -23.19 0.96 -3.13
CA PHE A 126 -22.34 0.07 -3.95
C PHE A 126 -22.53 -1.40 -3.57
N VAL A 127 -22.39 -1.73 -2.29
CA VAL A 127 -22.58 -3.11 -1.81
C VAL A 127 -24.00 -3.61 -2.09
N ALA A 128 -25.01 -2.76 -1.87
CA ALA A 128 -26.40 -3.12 -2.16
C ALA A 128 -26.67 -3.29 -3.67
N TRP A 129 -25.99 -2.53 -4.51
CA TRP A 129 -26.03 -2.66 -5.97
C TRP A 129 -25.38 -3.96 -6.42
N GLU A 130 -24.14 -4.24 -6.00
CA GLU A 130 -23.40 -5.47 -6.30
C GLU A 130 -24.18 -6.74 -5.87
N ALA A 131 -24.86 -6.68 -4.72
CA ALA A 131 -25.69 -7.79 -4.23
C ALA A 131 -26.91 -8.07 -5.10
N ARG A 132 -27.36 -7.13 -5.93
CA ARG A 132 -28.54 -7.25 -6.79
C ARG A 132 -28.21 -7.28 -8.27
N SER A 133 -26.99 -6.91 -8.65
CA SER A 133 -26.55 -6.88 -10.05
C SER A 133 -26.53 -8.28 -10.62
N SER A 134 -27.02 -8.43 -11.87
CA SER A 134 -26.91 -9.69 -12.63
C SER A 134 -25.46 -9.93 -13.11
N HIS A 135 -24.64 -8.87 -13.18
CA HIS A 135 -23.25 -8.92 -13.67
C HIS A 135 -22.38 -8.08 -12.72
N PRO A 136 -22.17 -8.55 -11.46
CA PRO A 136 -21.45 -7.78 -10.47
C PRO A 136 -19.96 -7.71 -10.80
N MET A 137 -19.34 -6.51 -10.65
CA MET A 137 -17.87 -6.35 -10.72
C MET A 137 -17.17 -7.14 -9.62
N LEU A 138 -17.78 -7.16 -8.44
CA LEU A 138 -17.29 -7.83 -7.26
C LEU A 138 -18.31 -8.86 -6.80
N ASN A 139 -18.06 -10.13 -7.05
CA ASN A 139 -18.97 -11.18 -6.60
C ASN A 139 -18.91 -11.31 -5.07
N LEU A 140 -19.91 -10.74 -4.39
CA LEU A 140 -19.99 -10.76 -2.93
C LEU A 140 -20.11 -12.18 -2.36
N GLY A 141 -20.52 -13.16 -3.17
CA GLY A 141 -20.55 -14.56 -2.78
C GLY A 141 -19.19 -15.12 -2.39
N PHE A 142 -18.10 -14.63 -2.98
CA PHE A 142 -16.74 -15.06 -2.61
C PHE A 142 -16.35 -14.64 -1.19
N PHE A 143 -16.92 -13.55 -0.69
CA PHE A 143 -16.69 -13.12 0.71
C PHE A 143 -17.36 -14.02 1.75
N SER A 144 -18.26 -14.92 1.33
CA SER A 144 -18.79 -15.98 2.20
C SER A 144 -17.75 -17.06 2.47
N ASP A 145 -16.78 -17.24 1.59
CA ASP A 145 -15.62 -18.10 1.86
C ASP A 145 -14.65 -17.40 2.80
N ARG A 146 -14.44 -18.02 3.95
CA ARG A 146 -13.52 -17.52 4.97
C ARG A 146 -12.08 -17.43 4.47
N ARG A 147 -11.68 -18.31 3.56
CA ARG A 147 -10.33 -18.33 3.01
C ARG A 147 -10.11 -17.11 2.12
N PHE A 148 -11.05 -16.81 1.24
CA PHE A 148 -11.03 -15.63 0.38
C PHE A 148 -11.00 -14.34 1.24
N SER A 149 -12.00 -14.19 2.12
CA SER A 149 -12.19 -12.97 2.90
C SER A 149 -11.01 -12.66 3.83
N VAL A 150 -10.49 -13.68 4.54
CA VAL A 150 -9.37 -13.48 5.47
C VAL A 150 -8.06 -13.23 4.71
N ALA A 151 -7.85 -13.89 3.56
CA ALA A 151 -6.67 -13.65 2.73
C ALA A 151 -6.69 -12.24 2.11
N ALA A 152 -7.83 -11.80 1.58
CA ALA A 152 -8.01 -10.44 1.05
C ALA A 152 -7.82 -9.39 2.15
N ALA A 153 -8.40 -9.59 3.33
CA ALA A 153 -8.19 -8.71 4.47
C ALA A 153 -6.72 -8.66 4.91
N ALA A 154 -6.04 -9.80 4.96
CA ALA A 154 -4.61 -9.87 5.28
C ALA A 154 -3.76 -9.10 4.28
N GLU A 155 -4.10 -9.19 3.00
CA GLU A 155 -3.43 -8.46 1.93
C GLU A 155 -3.65 -6.95 2.04
N ILE A 156 -4.89 -6.50 2.25
CA ILE A 156 -5.23 -5.09 2.50
C ILE A 156 -4.41 -4.55 3.69
N LEU A 157 -4.41 -5.26 4.83
CA LEU A 157 -3.74 -4.81 6.05
C LEU A 157 -2.21 -4.82 5.94
N GLY A 158 -1.64 -5.77 5.19
CA GLY A 158 -0.21 -5.82 4.95
C GLY A 158 0.27 -4.73 4.00
N VAL A 159 -0.46 -4.49 2.90
CA VAL A 159 -0.15 -3.42 1.95
C VAL A 159 -0.40 -2.04 2.58
N PHE A 160 -1.41 -1.91 3.44
CA PHE A 160 -1.61 -0.73 4.29
C PHE A 160 -0.34 -0.40 5.08
N GLY A 161 0.24 -1.38 5.78
CA GLY A 161 1.47 -1.20 6.54
C GLY A 161 2.67 -0.85 5.65
N LEU A 162 2.83 -1.57 4.54
CA LEU A 162 3.95 -1.40 3.60
C LEU A 162 3.95 -0.01 2.95
N LEU A 163 2.85 0.40 2.30
CA LEU A 163 2.79 1.66 1.58
C LEU A 163 2.70 2.86 2.51
N GLY A 164 2.02 2.72 3.66
CA GLY A 164 2.03 3.73 4.70
C GLY A 164 3.43 3.96 5.28
N ALA A 165 4.19 2.89 5.53
CA ALA A 165 5.59 2.99 5.95
C ALA A 165 6.46 3.68 4.89
N LEU A 166 6.36 3.27 3.63
CA LEU A 166 7.11 3.88 2.53
C LEU A 166 6.86 5.37 2.40
N PHE A 167 5.60 5.79 2.53
CA PHE A 167 5.22 7.20 2.49
C PHE A 167 5.92 8.02 3.57
N VAL A 168 5.87 7.55 4.81
CA VAL A 168 6.46 8.26 5.95
C VAL A 168 7.98 8.20 5.92
N GLN A 169 8.55 7.03 5.59
CA GLN A 169 10.00 6.85 5.52
C GLN A 169 10.66 7.68 4.42
N THR A 170 9.98 7.89 3.31
CA THR A 170 10.47 8.80 2.26
C THR A 170 10.62 10.23 2.79
N GLN A 171 9.65 10.71 3.57
CA GLN A 171 9.71 12.03 4.20
C GLN A 171 10.79 12.09 5.29
N PHE A 172 10.90 11.06 6.13
CA PHE A 172 11.95 10.97 7.15
C PHE A 172 13.35 11.03 6.53
N LEU A 173 13.60 10.24 5.49
CA LEU A 173 14.91 10.21 4.83
C LEU A 173 15.26 11.57 4.19
N GLN A 174 14.30 12.23 3.54
CA GLN A 174 14.56 13.48 2.84
C GLN A 174 14.58 14.70 3.79
N PHE A 175 13.56 14.87 4.61
CA PHE A 175 13.42 16.06 5.45
C PHE A 175 13.97 15.87 6.88
N GLY A 176 13.85 14.67 7.43
CA GLY A 176 14.42 14.32 8.73
C GLY A 176 15.95 14.26 8.68
N LEU A 177 16.50 13.46 7.76
CA LEU A 177 17.95 13.24 7.60
C LEU A 177 18.60 14.18 6.57
N GLY A 178 17.85 15.00 5.85
CA GLY A 178 18.38 15.95 4.86
C GLY A 178 18.97 15.28 3.61
N LEU A 179 18.54 14.06 3.27
CA LEU A 179 19.06 13.33 2.11
C LEU A 179 18.43 13.81 0.81
N SER A 180 19.21 13.78 -0.26
CA SER A 180 18.65 13.99 -1.60
C SER A 180 17.66 12.88 -1.97
N PRO A 181 16.70 13.13 -2.90
CA PRO A 181 15.75 12.12 -3.35
C PRO A 181 16.42 10.81 -3.82
N LEU A 182 17.54 10.90 -4.52
CA LEU A 182 18.33 9.75 -4.95
C LEU A 182 18.93 8.98 -3.76
N GLN A 183 19.50 9.69 -2.80
CA GLN A 183 20.06 9.06 -1.60
C GLN A 183 18.98 8.39 -0.75
N ALA A 184 17.81 9.00 -0.64
CA ALA A 184 16.65 8.40 0.03
C ALA A 184 16.19 7.12 -0.69
N GLY A 185 16.09 7.15 -2.03
CA GLY A 185 15.76 5.98 -2.83
C GLY A 185 16.74 4.82 -2.64
N LEU A 186 18.05 5.11 -2.65
CA LEU A 186 19.07 4.10 -2.41
C LEU A 186 18.98 3.47 -1.01
N ARG A 187 18.55 4.24 0.00
CA ARG A 187 18.38 3.75 1.37
C ARG A 187 17.13 2.90 1.59
N ILE A 188 16.18 2.91 0.64
CA ILE A 188 15.03 1.99 0.64
C ILE A 188 15.37 0.64 0.00
N LEU A 189 16.47 0.54 -0.78
CA LEU A 189 16.87 -0.68 -1.47
C LEU A 189 17.00 -1.93 -0.57
N PRO A 190 17.57 -1.87 0.65
CA PRO A 190 17.67 -3.06 1.49
C PRO A 190 16.30 -3.69 1.80
N MET A 191 15.26 -2.85 2.02
CA MET A 191 13.89 -3.32 2.20
C MET A 191 13.37 -3.99 0.92
N ALA A 192 13.54 -3.35 -0.25
CA ALA A 192 13.10 -3.89 -1.54
C ALA A 192 13.86 -5.18 -1.91
N ALA A 193 15.16 -5.26 -1.62
CA ALA A 193 15.96 -6.45 -1.85
C ALA A 193 15.46 -7.63 -1.01
N LEU A 194 15.19 -7.40 0.28
CA LEU A 194 14.69 -8.46 1.16
C LEU A 194 13.28 -8.89 0.79
N LEU A 195 12.42 -7.97 0.33
CA LEU A 195 11.12 -8.30 -0.27
C LEU A 195 11.31 -9.21 -1.48
N GLY A 196 12.19 -8.85 -2.40
CA GLY A 196 12.46 -9.62 -3.63
C GLY A 196 13.03 -11.02 -3.35
N VAL A 197 13.90 -11.15 -2.34
CA VAL A 197 14.51 -12.44 -1.93
C VAL A 197 13.50 -13.31 -1.17
N SER A 198 12.65 -12.73 -0.33
CA SER A 198 11.68 -13.49 0.47
C SER A 198 10.43 -13.91 -0.31
N ALA A 199 10.08 -13.20 -1.39
CA ALA A 199 8.91 -13.53 -2.21
C ALA A 199 8.95 -14.94 -2.81
N PRO A 200 10.04 -15.42 -3.43
CA PRO A 200 10.15 -16.80 -3.90
C PRO A 200 10.15 -17.85 -2.78
N LEU A 201 10.56 -17.48 -1.57
CA LEU A 201 10.56 -18.38 -0.41
C LEU A 201 9.17 -18.55 0.20
N SER A 202 8.24 -17.62 -0.05
CA SER A 202 6.90 -17.62 0.49
C SER A 202 6.11 -18.90 0.18
N PRO A 203 6.04 -19.43 -1.07
CA PRO A 203 5.37 -20.69 -1.35
C PRO A 203 6.03 -21.90 -0.69
N ILE A 204 7.35 -21.88 -0.54
CA ILE A 204 8.11 -22.95 0.13
C ILE A 204 7.73 -22.98 1.62
N LEU A 205 7.77 -21.81 2.25
CA LEU A 205 7.41 -21.68 3.66
C LEU A 205 5.94 -22.09 3.90
N ALA A 206 5.03 -21.66 3.00
CA ALA A 206 3.62 -22.03 3.06
C ALA A 206 3.38 -23.56 2.94
N ARG A 207 4.26 -24.29 2.23
CA ARG A 207 4.20 -25.77 2.18
C ARG A 207 4.69 -26.42 3.48
N VAL A 208 5.69 -25.83 4.14
CA VAL A 208 6.31 -26.39 5.34
C VAL A 208 5.48 -26.13 6.61
N ILE A 209 5.12 -24.87 6.84
CA ILE A 209 4.39 -24.46 8.07
C ILE A 209 2.91 -24.15 7.85
N GLY A 210 2.45 -24.20 6.60
CA GLY A 210 1.08 -23.89 6.19
C GLY A 210 0.84 -22.41 5.90
N ILE A 211 -0.17 -22.14 5.07
CA ILE A 211 -0.55 -20.79 4.61
C ILE A 211 -0.86 -19.88 5.81
N LYS A 212 -1.63 -20.36 6.78
CA LYS A 212 -2.05 -19.62 7.97
C LYS A 212 -0.88 -19.03 8.74
N LEU A 213 0.11 -19.85 9.08
CA LEU A 213 1.27 -19.40 9.85
C LEU A 213 2.18 -18.49 9.00
N THR A 214 2.35 -18.79 7.72
CA THR A 214 3.15 -17.96 6.82
C THR A 214 2.58 -16.53 6.73
N VAL A 215 1.28 -16.38 6.50
CA VAL A 215 0.61 -15.06 6.41
C VAL A 215 0.62 -14.34 7.76
N ALA A 216 0.38 -15.07 8.86
CA ALA A 216 0.42 -14.47 10.19
C ALA A 216 1.83 -13.97 10.57
N LEU A 217 2.87 -14.76 10.31
CA LEU A 217 4.27 -14.37 10.55
C LEU A 217 4.69 -13.20 9.65
N ALA A 218 4.21 -13.18 8.40
CA ALA A 218 4.46 -12.08 7.48
C ALA A 218 3.87 -10.75 7.99
N LEU A 219 2.61 -10.75 8.43
CA LEU A 219 1.97 -9.59 9.04
C LEU A 219 2.62 -9.19 10.37
N ALA A 220 3.02 -10.17 11.18
CA ALA A 220 3.75 -9.91 12.42
C ALA A 220 5.14 -9.28 12.16
N ALA A 221 5.82 -9.69 11.09
CA ALA A 221 7.09 -9.07 10.68
C ALA A 221 6.88 -7.61 10.22
N ILE A 222 5.82 -7.32 9.44
CA ILE A 222 5.46 -5.95 9.08
C ILE A 222 5.15 -5.13 10.34
N ALA A 223 4.32 -5.66 11.24
CA ALA A 223 3.98 -5.01 12.50
C ALA A 223 5.22 -4.75 13.37
N GLY A 224 6.10 -5.74 13.50
CA GLY A 224 7.37 -5.61 14.24
C GLY A 224 8.30 -4.56 13.64
N GLY A 225 8.38 -4.49 12.30
CA GLY A 225 9.17 -3.49 11.60
C GLY A 225 8.64 -2.07 11.81
N LEU A 226 7.32 -1.88 11.68
CA LEU A 226 6.64 -0.59 11.95
C LEU A 226 6.82 -0.17 13.41
N TRP A 227 6.65 -1.09 14.35
CA TRP A 227 6.84 -0.83 15.77
C TRP A 227 8.28 -0.47 16.11
N GLN A 228 9.25 -1.20 15.54
CA GLN A 228 10.66 -0.93 15.74
C GLN A 228 11.04 0.48 15.28
N ILE A 229 10.61 0.89 14.07
CA ILE A 229 10.86 2.24 13.57
C ILE A 229 10.14 3.29 14.44
N SER A 230 8.89 3.02 14.84
CA SER A 230 8.15 3.87 15.78
C SER A 230 8.94 4.09 17.08
N ALA A 231 9.46 3.03 17.68
CA ALA A 231 10.15 3.06 18.97
C ALA A 231 11.48 3.84 18.94
N VAL A 232 12.19 3.83 17.80
CA VAL A 232 13.45 4.58 17.65
C VAL A 232 13.26 6.00 17.11
N SER A 233 12.00 6.42 16.79
CA SER A 233 11.72 7.72 16.20
C SER A 233 12.01 8.87 17.17
N ALA A 234 13.13 9.55 16.98
CA ALA A 234 13.60 10.71 17.73
C ALA A 234 14.37 11.65 16.80
N VAL A 235 14.64 12.86 17.23
CA VAL A 235 15.44 13.84 16.44
C VAL A 235 16.87 13.34 16.19
N THR A 236 17.37 12.49 17.07
CA THR A 236 18.72 11.88 17.00
C THR A 236 18.75 10.58 16.17
N THR A 237 17.59 10.11 15.69
CA THR A 237 17.51 8.86 14.92
C THR A 237 18.34 8.93 13.65
N THR A 238 19.20 7.94 13.47
CA THR A 238 20.03 7.76 12.28
C THR A 238 19.40 6.76 11.31
N TYR A 239 19.93 6.69 10.09
CA TYR A 239 19.51 5.65 9.15
C TYR A 239 19.74 4.24 9.70
N GLY A 240 20.86 4.01 10.41
CA GLY A 240 21.17 2.70 11.00
C GLY A 240 20.10 2.18 11.96
N ASP A 241 19.47 3.10 12.70
CA ASP A 241 18.45 2.75 13.69
C ASP A 241 17.15 2.26 13.02
N VAL A 242 16.82 2.72 11.81
CA VAL A 242 15.60 2.33 11.10
C VAL A 242 15.76 1.12 10.18
N VAL A 243 17.01 0.76 9.82
CA VAL A 243 17.29 -0.37 8.90
C VAL A 243 16.66 -1.68 9.37
N PRO A 244 16.78 -2.10 10.64
CA PRO A 244 16.17 -3.36 11.09
C PRO A 244 14.66 -3.42 10.84
N GLY A 245 13.95 -2.31 11.07
CA GLY A 245 12.52 -2.21 10.80
C GLY A 245 12.20 -2.27 9.31
N LEU A 246 12.98 -1.58 8.46
CA LEU A 246 12.83 -1.66 7.02
C LEU A 246 13.02 -3.09 6.51
N LEU A 247 14.01 -3.82 7.02
CA LEU A 247 14.24 -5.21 6.67
C LEU A 247 13.06 -6.10 7.10
N LEU A 248 12.53 -5.92 8.30
CA LEU A 248 11.35 -6.67 8.77
C LEU A 248 10.12 -6.39 7.90
N ILE A 249 9.88 -5.15 7.51
CA ILE A 249 8.78 -4.78 6.60
C ILE A 249 8.98 -5.46 5.24
N GLY A 250 10.19 -5.40 4.68
CA GLY A 250 10.52 -6.04 3.40
C GLY A 250 10.34 -7.56 3.44
N LEU A 251 10.84 -8.22 4.49
CA LEU A 251 10.66 -9.66 4.72
C LEU A 251 9.17 -10.02 4.79
N GLY A 252 8.42 -9.30 5.65
CA GLY A 252 7.00 -9.54 5.82
C GLY A 252 6.21 -9.35 4.54
N ALA A 253 6.44 -8.27 3.80
CA ALA A 253 5.76 -7.99 2.54
C ALA A 253 6.07 -9.05 1.46
N GLY A 254 7.34 -9.49 1.35
CA GLY A 254 7.73 -10.54 0.42
C GLY A 254 7.13 -11.91 0.75
N LEU A 255 6.96 -12.24 2.02
CA LEU A 255 6.26 -13.47 2.43
C LEU A 255 4.73 -13.35 2.27
N LEU A 256 4.16 -12.19 2.51
CA LEU A 256 2.72 -11.96 2.49
C LEU A 256 2.16 -12.00 1.07
N LEU A 257 2.70 -11.14 0.18
CA LEU A 257 2.08 -10.86 -1.12
C LEU A 257 1.83 -12.13 -1.94
N PRO A 258 2.82 -13.01 -2.21
CA PRO A 258 2.58 -14.20 -3.02
C PRO A 258 1.60 -15.18 -2.36
N THR A 259 1.69 -15.36 -1.03
CA THR A 259 0.85 -16.33 -0.31
C THR A 259 -0.59 -15.85 -0.20
N ALA A 260 -0.83 -14.56 0.09
CA ALA A 260 -2.16 -13.98 0.17
C ALA A 260 -2.82 -13.94 -1.22
N THR A 261 -2.12 -13.44 -2.24
CA THR A 261 -2.60 -13.43 -3.64
C THR A 261 -2.99 -14.84 -4.12
N ASN A 262 -2.13 -15.84 -3.89
CA ASN A 262 -2.43 -17.22 -4.23
C ASN A 262 -3.65 -17.77 -3.45
N SER A 263 -3.86 -17.30 -2.23
CA SER A 263 -5.02 -17.72 -1.42
C SER A 263 -6.31 -17.07 -1.93
N VAL A 264 -6.27 -15.78 -2.31
CA VAL A 264 -7.41 -15.06 -2.89
C VAL A 264 -7.80 -15.68 -4.24
N VAL A 265 -6.84 -15.72 -5.18
CA VAL A 265 -7.09 -16.22 -6.54
C VAL A 265 -7.44 -17.72 -6.54
N GLY A 266 -6.79 -18.52 -5.68
CA GLY A 266 -7.02 -19.96 -5.58
C GLY A 266 -8.31 -20.36 -4.84
N SER A 267 -9.02 -19.41 -4.22
CA SER A 267 -10.33 -19.63 -3.59
C SER A 267 -11.49 -19.44 -4.56
N VAL A 268 -11.21 -18.97 -5.78
CA VAL A 268 -12.21 -18.69 -6.81
C VAL A 268 -12.21 -19.82 -7.84
N PRO A 269 -13.40 -20.27 -8.34
CA PRO A 269 -13.50 -21.27 -9.40
C PRO A 269 -12.70 -20.87 -10.65
N GLN A 270 -12.19 -21.87 -11.39
CA GLN A 270 -11.33 -21.59 -12.56
C GLN A 270 -12.02 -20.72 -13.62
N GLY A 271 -13.35 -20.84 -13.79
CA GLY A 271 -14.13 -19.99 -14.71
C GLY A 271 -14.15 -18.51 -14.31
N ASP A 272 -13.99 -18.21 -13.02
CA ASP A 272 -14.06 -16.86 -12.45
C ASP A 272 -12.68 -16.29 -12.07
N SER A 273 -11.59 -16.88 -12.57
CA SER A 273 -10.21 -16.48 -12.26
C SER A 273 -9.93 -15.00 -12.57
N GLY A 274 -10.62 -14.43 -13.55
CA GLY A 274 -10.61 -13.00 -13.87
C GLY A 274 -11.13 -12.14 -12.72
N ILE A 275 -12.26 -12.54 -12.10
CA ILE A 275 -12.87 -11.85 -10.95
C ILE A 275 -11.96 -11.96 -9.73
N GLY A 276 -11.38 -13.16 -9.48
CA GLY A 276 -10.40 -13.35 -8.40
C GLY A 276 -9.18 -12.45 -8.54
N SER A 277 -8.63 -12.32 -9.75
CA SER A 277 -7.51 -11.43 -10.03
C SER A 277 -7.87 -9.96 -9.90
N ALA A 278 -9.08 -9.55 -10.31
CA ALA A 278 -9.57 -8.19 -10.15
C ALA A 278 -9.77 -7.85 -8.66
N SER A 279 -10.39 -8.75 -7.89
CA SER A 279 -10.58 -8.60 -6.44
C SER A 279 -9.24 -8.43 -5.71
N ASN A 280 -8.22 -9.22 -6.09
CA ASN A 280 -6.86 -9.09 -5.56
C ASN A 280 -6.25 -7.72 -5.89
N ALA A 281 -6.38 -7.25 -7.13
CA ALA A 281 -5.89 -5.93 -7.52
C ALA A 281 -6.56 -4.80 -6.74
N VAL A 282 -7.88 -4.90 -6.51
CA VAL A 282 -8.63 -3.95 -5.67
C VAL A 282 -8.13 -3.99 -4.23
N ALA A 283 -7.91 -5.18 -3.65
CA ALA A 283 -7.39 -5.32 -2.29
C ALA A 283 -6.03 -4.62 -2.12
N LEU A 284 -5.10 -4.82 -3.06
CA LEU A 284 -3.79 -4.14 -3.07
C LEU A 284 -3.93 -2.61 -3.13
N GLN A 285 -4.78 -2.10 -4.02
CA GLN A 285 -4.96 -0.66 -4.21
C GLN A 285 -5.66 0.00 -3.02
N VAL A 286 -6.72 -0.61 -2.51
CA VAL A 286 -7.44 -0.12 -1.33
C VAL A 286 -6.53 -0.13 -0.10
N GLY A 287 -5.80 -1.23 0.12
CA GLY A 287 -4.84 -1.34 1.22
C GLY A 287 -3.79 -0.24 1.18
N GLY A 288 -3.19 -0.02 0.00
CA GLY A 288 -2.17 1.02 -0.18
C GLY A 288 -2.71 2.44 0.01
N ALA A 289 -3.84 2.75 -0.60
CA ALA A 289 -4.46 4.07 -0.50
C ALA A 289 -4.86 4.40 0.95
N LEU A 290 -5.50 3.44 1.65
CA LEU A 290 -5.83 3.60 3.07
C LEU A 290 -4.58 3.72 3.94
N GLY A 291 -3.52 2.96 3.65
CA GLY A 291 -2.27 3.02 4.38
C GLY A 291 -1.63 4.41 4.32
N VAL A 292 -1.50 4.96 3.12
CA VAL A 292 -0.96 6.31 2.93
C VAL A 292 -1.89 7.37 3.55
N ALA A 293 -3.20 7.27 3.36
CA ALA A 293 -4.16 8.23 3.87
C ALA A 293 -4.20 8.24 5.41
N VAL A 294 -4.34 7.08 6.06
CA VAL A 294 -4.48 6.99 7.52
C VAL A 294 -3.16 7.31 8.22
N ILE A 295 -2.07 6.64 7.83
CA ILE A 295 -0.75 6.86 8.45
C ILE A 295 -0.29 8.30 8.20
N GLY A 296 -0.48 8.83 6.98
CA GLY A 296 -0.15 10.21 6.63
C GLY A 296 -1.00 11.22 7.40
N SER A 297 -2.29 10.96 7.57
CA SER A 297 -3.19 11.83 8.32
C SER A 297 -2.88 11.87 9.83
N VAL A 298 -2.55 10.71 10.43
CA VAL A 298 -2.10 10.64 11.83
C VAL A 298 -0.79 11.41 12.04
N LEU A 299 0.17 11.23 11.11
CA LEU A 299 1.41 11.99 11.11
C LEU A 299 1.14 13.50 11.05
N SER A 300 0.31 13.93 10.08
CA SER A 300 0.00 15.33 9.85
C SER A 300 -0.73 15.97 11.03
N THR A 301 -1.73 15.29 11.60
CA THR A 301 -2.45 15.78 12.80
C THR A 301 -1.49 16.01 13.95
N ARG A 302 -0.66 15.03 14.28
CA ARG A 302 0.31 15.14 15.38
C ARG A 302 1.36 16.22 15.13
N TYR A 303 1.83 16.32 13.90
CA TYR A 303 2.74 17.38 13.49
C TYR A 303 2.12 18.76 13.69
N GLN A 304 0.90 18.96 13.21
CA GLN A 304 0.17 20.24 13.32
C GLN A 304 -0.12 20.61 14.78
N ASP A 305 -0.53 19.67 15.62
CA ASP A 305 -0.78 19.88 17.05
C ASP A 305 0.48 20.39 17.78
N HIS A 306 1.62 19.73 17.53
CA HIS A 306 2.89 20.15 18.12
C HIS A 306 3.36 21.50 17.59
N MET A 307 3.25 21.73 16.29
CA MET A 307 3.69 22.99 15.68
C MET A 307 2.79 24.16 16.06
N SER A 308 1.47 23.97 16.11
CA SER A 308 0.54 25.02 16.55
C SER A 308 0.81 25.45 18.00
N THR A 309 1.08 24.48 18.89
CA THR A 309 1.48 24.75 20.28
C THR A 309 2.81 25.49 20.34
N ALA A 310 3.80 25.09 19.52
CA ALA A 310 5.11 25.73 19.50
C ALA A 310 5.09 27.15 18.91
N LEU A 311 4.14 27.46 18.05
CA LEU A 311 3.97 28.79 17.44
C LEU A 311 3.07 29.70 18.30
N ALA A 312 2.34 29.16 19.28
CA ALA A 312 1.47 29.91 20.14
C ALA A 312 2.22 31.06 20.85
N GLY A 313 1.66 32.27 20.78
CA GLY A 313 2.26 33.46 21.38
C GLY A 313 3.46 34.05 20.61
N ARG A 314 3.83 33.50 19.46
CA ARG A 314 4.91 34.04 18.59
C ARG A 314 4.30 34.85 17.44
N HIS A 315 4.91 35.98 17.14
CA HIS A 315 4.51 36.80 15.98
C HIS A 315 5.08 36.20 14.69
N VAL A 316 4.34 35.27 14.10
CA VAL A 316 4.68 34.68 12.80
C VAL A 316 3.63 35.11 11.77
N PRO A 317 4.05 35.63 10.59
CA PRO A 317 3.10 36.02 9.53
C PRO A 317 2.15 34.85 9.18
N ALA A 318 0.89 35.15 8.89
CA ALA A 318 -0.13 34.12 8.61
C ALA A 318 0.25 33.21 7.43
N ALA A 319 0.83 33.75 6.37
CA ALA A 319 1.33 32.96 5.23
C ALA A 319 2.44 31.98 5.63
N ALA A 320 3.39 32.42 6.46
CA ALA A 320 4.43 31.55 6.99
C ALA A 320 3.87 30.49 7.93
N THR A 321 2.93 30.85 8.81
CA THR A 321 2.24 29.89 9.70
C THR A 321 1.55 28.79 8.89
N HIS A 322 0.80 29.14 7.84
CA HIS A 322 0.16 28.15 6.97
C HIS A 322 1.17 27.20 6.33
N THR A 323 2.28 27.73 5.80
CA THR A 323 3.35 26.92 5.19
C THR A 323 4.03 25.99 6.22
N ILE A 324 4.29 26.48 7.41
CA ILE A 324 4.89 25.71 8.51
C ILE A 324 3.97 24.56 8.93
N LEU A 325 2.68 24.83 9.11
CA LEU A 325 1.71 23.82 9.56
C LEU A 325 1.40 22.80 8.46
N ALA A 326 1.58 23.15 7.18
CA ALA A 326 1.28 22.26 6.06
C ALA A 326 2.23 21.04 6.01
N SER A 327 3.52 21.20 6.31
CA SER A 327 4.49 20.09 6.24
C SER A 327 5.84 20.42 6.87
N LEU A 328 6.60 19.38 7.21
CA LEU A 328 8.00 19.53 7.62
C LEU A 328 8.84 20.24 6.55
N GLY A 329 8.65 19.89 5.26
CA GLY A 329 9.37 20.54 4.15
C GLY A 329 9.09 22.03 4.09
N GLY A 330 7.82 22.45 4.25
CA GLY A 330 7.41 23.85 4.32
C GLY A 330 8.03 24.58 5.51
N ALA A 331 8.02 23.95 6.69
CA ALA A 331 8.66 24.52 7.87
C ALA A 331 10.18 24.72 7.71
N LEU A 332 10.87 23.77 7.09
CA LEU A 332 12.30 23.86 6.81
C LEU A 332 12.62 24.95 5.78
N ALA A 333 11.76 25.16 4.78
CA ALA A 333 11.90 26.27 3.82
C ALA A 333 11.78 27.62 4.52
N VAL A 334 10.75 27.82 5.35
CA VAL A 334 10.59 29.06 6.15
C VAL A 334 11.75 29.23 7.13
N ALA A 335 12.26 28.15 7.72
CA ALA A 335 13.40 28.21 8.61
C ALA A 335 14.69 28.64 7.91
N ALA A 336 14.89 28.21 6.66
CA ALA A 336 16.04 28.63 5.83
C ALA A 336 15.98 30.14 5.50
N ASP A 337 14.80 30.69 5.23
CA ASP A 337 14.59 32.10 4.96
C ASP A 337 14.76 32.97 6.21
N ALA A 338 14.34 32.47 7.38
CA ALA A 338 14.44 33.20 8.66
C ALA A 338 15.86 33.37 9.16
N ARG A 339 16.81 32.55 8.71
CA ARG A 339 18.24 32.56 9.06
C ARG A 339 18.55 32.67 10.58
N GLY A 340 19.79 32.43 10.97
CA GLY A 340 20.26 32.61 12.35
C GLY A 340 19.55 31.68 13.37
N ALA A 341 19.53 32.10 14.64
CA ALA A 341 19.02 31.28 15.75
C ALA A 341 17.52 30.98 15.65
N ALA A 342 16.72 31.91 15.11
CA ALA A 342 15.28 31.69 14.95
C ALA A 342 14.97 30.61 13.90
N GLY A 343 15.68 30.61 12.75
CA GLY A 343 15.56 29.58 11.74
C GLY A 343 16.03 28.22 12.26
N ALA A 344 17.16 28.16 12.98
CA ALA A 344 17.65 26.92 13.58
C ALA A 344 16.66 26.34 14.61
N LEU A 345 16.08 27.19 15.46
CA LEU A 345 15.07 26.77 16.42
C LEU A 345 13.80 26.24 15.74
N LEU A 346 13.31 26.91 14.70
CA LEU A 346 12.17 26.47 13.92
C LEU A 346 12.41 25.11 13.27
N ALA A 347 13.58 24.94 12.62
CA ALA A 347 13.96 23.69 11.98
C ALA A 347 14.04 22.53 12.99
N HIS A 348 14.63 22.77 14.16
CA HIS A 348 14.71 21.76 15.23
C HIS A 348 13.32 21.39 15.75
N THR A 349 12.48 22.39 16.04
CA THR A 349 11.11 22.18 16.54
C THR A 349 10.27 21.41 15.52
N ALA A 350 10.36 21.77 14.23
CA ALA A 350 9.64 21.10 13.16
C ALA A 350 10.07 19.63 13.00
N ARG A 351 11.38 19.34 13.10
CA ARG A 351 11.86 17.95 13.09
C ARG A 351 11.36 17.18 14.32
N ALA A 352 11.38 17.76 15.50
CA ALA A 352 10.87 17.14 16.71
C ALA A 352 9.36 16.83 16.60
N ALA A 353 8.56 17.77 16.09
CA ALA A 353 7.14 17.58 15.84
C ALA A 353 6.89 16.44 14.82
N PHE A 354 7.67 16.40 13.74
CA PHE A 354 7.60 15.34 12.74
C PHE A 354 7.94 13.97 13.34
N MET A 355 8.99 13.86 14.13
CA MET A 355 9.40 12.59 14.75
C MET A 355 8.35 12.08 15.75
N SER A 356 7.72 12.98 16.50
CA SER A 356 6.58 12.62 17.35
C SER A 356 5.39 12.11 16.53
N GLY A 357 5.08 12.77 15.41
CA GLY A 357 4.05 12.32 14.48
C GLY A 357 4.39 10.96 13.84
N ASN A 358 5.65 10.78 13.42
CA ASN A 358 6.16 9.52 12.85
C ASN A 358 6.00 8.36 13.83
N GLN A 359 6.35 8.57 15.10
CA GLN A 359 6.21 7.58 16.15
C GLN A 359 4.76 7.07 16.26
N VAL A 360 3.79 7.98 16.39
CA VAL A 360 2.38 7.62 16.55
C VAL A 360 1.81 7.00 15.27
N ALA A 361 2.14 7.55 14.11
CA ALA A 361 1.64 7.08 12.82
C ALA A 361 2.09 5.64 12.52
N LEU A 362 3.37 5.33 12.76
CA LEU A 362 3.89 3.97 12.57
C LEU A 362 3.39 2.99 13.64
N ALA A 363 3.17 3.45 14.89
CA ALA A 363 2.54 2.63 15.92
C ALA A 363 1.11 2.23 15.52
N VAL A 364 0.32 3.14 14.95
CA VAL A 364 -1.00 2.83 14.40
C VAL A 364 -0.89 1.78 13.30
N GLY A 365 0.05 1.94 12.36
CA GLY A 365 0.32 0.95 11.32
C GLY A 365 0.69 -0.42 11.89
N ALA A 366 1.52 -0.45 12.93
CA ALA A 366 1.91 -1.68 13.63
C ALA A 366 0.72 -2.39 14.27
N VAL A 367 -0.15 -1.64 14.96
CA VAL A 367 -1.37 -2.18 15.58
C VAL A 367 -2.31 -2.77 14.52
N VAL A 368 -2.50 -2.08 13.40
CA VAL A 368 -3.34 -2.55 12.28
C VAL A 368 -2.77 -3.85 11.69
N ALA A 369 -1.47 -3.91 11.41
CA ALA A 369 -0.84 -5.11 10.87
C ALA A 369 -0.87 -6.28 11.88
N LEU A 370 -0.67 -6.01 13.17
CA LEU A 370 -0.78 -7.02 14.23
C LEU A 370 -2.21 -7.53 14.36
N GLY A 371 -3.21 -6.65 14.29
CA GLY A 371 -4.62 -7.01 14.24
C GLY A 371 -4.92 -7.96 13.07
N GLY A 372 -4.31 -7.70 11.90
CA GLY A 372 -4.35 -8.60 10.75
C GLY A 372 -3.74 -9.96 11.03
N ALA A 373 -2.59 -10.03 11.69
CA ALA A 373 -1.96 -11.30 12.09
C ALA A 373 -2.87 -12.11 13.03
N ILE A 374 -3.47 -11.45 14.01
CA ILE A 374 -4.43 -12.07 14.96
C ILE A 374 -5.67 -12.57 14.19
N LEU A 375 -6.23 -11.76 13.29
CA LEU A 375 -7.37 -12.14 12.45
C LEU A 375 -7.07 -13.42 11.65
N VAL A 376 -5.90 -13.48 11.02
CA VAL A 376 -5.44 -14.64 10.26
C VAL A 376 -5.33 -15.89 11.16
N ILE A 377 -4.70 -15.74 12.34
CA ILE A 377 -4.59 -16.86 13.30
C ILE A 377 -5.98 -17.32 13.76
N ALA A 378 -6.91 -16.42 14.00
CA ALA A 378 -8.24 -16.75 14.48
C ALA A 378 -9.15 -17.37 13.42
N ARG A 379 -9.07 -16.89 12.18
CA ARG A 379 -10.11 -17.16 11.17
C ARG A 379 -9.64 -17.89 9.91
N LEU A 380 -8.34 -17.87 9.54
CA LEU A 380 -7.87 -18.55 8.34
C LEU A 380 -7.81 -20.07 8.57
N PRO A 381 -8.43 -20.90 7.71
CA PRO A 381 -8.36 -22.35 7.81
C PRO A 381 -6.92 -22.85 7.61
N SER A 382 -6.49 -23.80 8.44
CA SER A 382 -5.12 -24.35 8.40
C SER A 382 -4.92 -25.44 7.33
N ARG A 383 -6.01 -26.03 6.81
CA ARG A 383 -5.96 -27.11 5.80
C ARG A 383 -6.52 -26.61 4.49
N VAL A 384 -5.78 -26.86 3.40
CA VAL A 384 -6.33 -26.84 2.04
C VAL A 384 -7.18 -28.10 1.91
N PRO A 385 -8.46 -28.03 1.53
CA PRO A 385 -9.18 -29.24 1.11
C PRO A 385 -8.33 -29.86 -0.02
N ARG A 386 -7.92 -31.12 0.14
CA ARG A 386 -7.38 -31.89 -0.98
C ARG A 386 -8.52 -31.98 -1.98
N ASP A 387 -8.24 -31.55 -3.22
CA ASP A 387 -9.14 -31.86 -4.33
C ASP A 387 -9.45 -33.37 -4.23
N THR A 388 -10.70 -33.71 -3.97
CA THR A 388 -11.15 -35.08 -4.15
C THR A 388 -10.95 -35.36 -5.62
N PRO A 389 -10.24 -36.45 -5.99
CA PRO A 389 -10.15 -36.84 -7.38
C PRO A 389 -11.54 -36.89 -7.96
N ASP A 390 -11.73 -36.33 -9.15
CA ASP A 390 -12.98 -36.40 -9.89
C ASP A 390 -13.34 -37.90 -10.04
N PRO A 391 -14.46 -38.37 -9.45
CA PRO A 391 -14.82 -39.77 -9.54
C PRO A 391 -15.16 -40.23 -10.97
N GLY A 392 -15.06 -39.32 -11.95
CA GLY A 392 -15.32 -39.59 -13.37
C GLY A 392 -14.11 -39.72 -14.28
N ALA A 393 -12.87 -39.69 -13.76
CA ALA A 393 -11.68 -39.78 -14.60
C ALA A 393 -11.27 -41.22 -14.99
N ASP A 394 -11.96 -42.23 -14.50
CA ASP A 394 -11.69 -43.67 -14.79
C ASP A 394 -12.83 -44.37 -15.54
N SER A 395 -13.60 -43.64 -16.37
CA SER A 395 -14.59 -44.28 -17.24
C SER A 395 -14.38 -43.99 -18.71
#